data_e1293b4b30efc5eb9365529616ed6a11
#
_entry.id   e1293b4b30efc5eb9365529616ed6a11
#
_cell.length_a   1.000
_cell.length_b   1.000
_cell.length_c   1.000
_cell.angle_alpha   90.00
_cell.angle_beta   90.00
_cell.angle_gamma   90.00
#
_symmetry.space_group_name_H-M   'P 1'
#
loop_
_entity.id
_entity.type
_entity.pdbx_description
1 polymer ?
#
loop_
_entity_poly.entity_id
_entity_poly.type
_entity_poly.pdbx_seq_one_letter_code
_entity_poly.pdbx_strand_id
1 'polypeptide(L)'
;MLELRNLSKRFEDKQIFSNYDLVIPEGKIVGIVGQSGGGKTTLLRMLAGLETIDSGTLMYNGQELPLEELGKRHLLGFVFQDFQLFPHLSVLENLVLSPMKTQNMSRSEAEDKALKLLDTLGLANHASAYPFSLSGGQKQRVALARAMMIDPEIIGYDEPTSALDPELRKEVEKLILENRATGITQIVVTHDMQFAENIADEIIKIEPKH
;
A
#
# COMPACT_ATOMS: atom_id res chain seq x y z
N MET A 1 -1.51 -9.71 -13.00
CA MET A 1 -0.05 -9.56 -13.09
C MET A 1 0.30 -8.14 -13.47
N LEU A 2 1.26 -7.52 -12.79
CA LEU A 2 1.75 -6.16 -13.05
C LEU A 2 3.20 -6.23 -13.51
N GLU A 3 3.54 -5.54 -14.61
CA GLU A 3 4.91 -5.48 -15.13
C GLU A 3 5.30 -4.03 -15.42
N LEU A 4 6.48 -3.64 -14.94
CA LEU A 4 7.16 -2.41 -15.34
C LEU A 4 8.27 -2.79 -16.32
N ARG A 5 8.37 -2.06 -17.43
CA ARG A 5 9.38 -2.29 -18.47
C ARG A 5 10.15 -1.01 -18.76
N ASN A 6 11.47 -1.09 -18.75
CA ASN A 6 12.40 0.01 -19.04
C ASN A 6 12.12 1.26 -18.19
N LEU A 7 11.70 1.07 -16.93
CA LEU A 7 11.39 2.17 -16.02
C LEU A 7 12.63 3.03 -15.76
N SER A 8 12.50 4.33 -15.96
CA SER A 8 13.53 5.30 -15.60
C SER A 8 12.92 6.41 -14.78
N LYS A 9 13.63 6.81 -13.72
CA LYS A 9 13.26 7.92 -12.83
C LYS A 9 14.50 8.63 -12.33
N ARG A 10 14.48 9.95 -12.40
CA ARG A 10 15.52 10.84 -11.91
C ARG A 10 14.91 11.93 -11.05
N PHE A 11 15.61 12.33 -10.01
CA PHE A 11 15.33 13.54 -9.24
C PHE A 11 16.57 14.43 -9.32
N GLU A 12 16.43 15.61 -9.90
CA GLU A 12 17.54 16.52 -10.13
C GLU A 12 18.74 15.80 -10.76
N ASP A 13 19.85 15.68 -10.03
CA ASP A 13 21.06 15.00 -10.50
C ASP A 13 21.15 13.53 -10.11
N LYS A 14 20.19 13.00 -9.34
CA LYS A 14 20.22 11.62 -8.84
C LYS A 14 19.34 10.69 -9.68
N GLN A 15 19.98 9.74 -10.38
CA GLN A 15 19.28 8.63 -11.06
C GLN A 15 18.80 7.62 -10.01
N ILE A 16 17.49 7.36 -9.95
CA ILE A 16 16.89 6.36 -9.06
C ILE A 16 16.73 5.03 -9.80
N PHE A 17 16.10 5.06 -10.97
CA PHE A 17 15.93 3.91 -11.85
C PHE A 17 16.42 4.24 -13.25
N SER A 18 17.02 3.28 -13.91
CA SER A 18 17.48 3.38 -15.30
C SER A 18 17.24 2.04 -16.00
N ASN A 19 16.30 2.01 -16.94
CA ASN A 19 15.89 0.83 -17.68
C ASN A 19 15.59 -0.36 -16.75
N TYR A 20 14.82 -0.09 -15.68
CA TYR A 20 14.51 -1.08 -14.65
C TYR A 20 13.24 -1.86 -15.03
N ASP A 21 13.35 -3.18 -15.02
CA ASP A 21 12.23 -4.07 -15.25
C ASP A 21 11.79 -4.71 -13.93
N LEU A 22 10.49 -4.86 -13.74
CA LEU A 22 9.91 -5.46 -12.55
C LEU A 22 8.64 -6.23 -12.93
N VAL A 23 8.50 -7.44 -12.40
CA VAL A 23 7.28 -8.24 -12.52
C VAL A 23 6.73 -8.51 -11.12
N ILE A 24 5.44 -8.26 -10.94
CA ILE A 24 4.70 -8.55 -9.71
C ILE A 24 3.58 -9.54 -10.06
N PRO A 25 3.72 -10.80 -9.63
CA PRO A 25 2.72 -11.83 -9.86
C PRO A 25 1.39 -11.50 -9.17
N GLU A 26 0.31 -11.89 -9.80
CA GLU A 26 -1.05 -11.71 -9.25
C GLU A 26 -1.28 -12.62 -8.04
N GLY A 27 -1.98 -12.10 -7.03
CA GLY A 27 -2.36 -12.84 -5.82
C GLY A 27 -1.19 -13.21 -4.91
N LYS A 28 0.00 -12.62 -5.13
CA LYS A 28 1.21 -12.87 -4.34
C LYS A 28 1.55 -11.71 -3.42
N ILE A 29 2.29 -12.02 -2.38
CA ILE A 29 2.97 -11.02 -1.54
C ILE A 29 4.40 -10.87 -2.07
N VAL A 30 4.73 -9.71 -2.61
CA VAL A 30 6.05 -9.37 -3.12
C VAL A 30 6.75 -8.41 -2.15
N GLY A 31 7.82 -8.87 -1.53
CA GLY A 31 8.69 -8.05 -0.68
C GLY A 31 9.71 -7.29 -1.54
N ILE A 32 9.70 -5.97 -1.50
CA ILE A 32 10.72 -5.13 -2.14
C ILE A 32 11.66 -4.62 -1.07
N VAL A 33 12.89 -5.15 -1.06
CA VAL A 33 13.87 -4.88 -0.02
C VAL A 33 15.09 -4.14 -0.56
N GLY A 34 15.81 -3.45 0.30
CA GLY A 34 17.04 -2.76 -0.04
C GLY A 34 17.37 -1.64 0.97
N GLN A 35 18.53 -1.02 0.78
CA GLN A 35 18.97 0.06 1.66
C GLN A 35 18.03 1.28 1.61
N SER A 36 18.06 2.08 2.69
CA SER A 36 17.37 3.37 2.72
C SER A 36 17.88 4.28 1.58
N GLY A 37 16.98 4.99 0.91
CA GLY A 37 17.33 5.83 -0.24
C GLY A 37 17.54 5.08 -1.56
N GLY A 38 17.33 3.76 -1.61
CA GLY A 38 17.43 2.93 -2.83
C GLY A 38 16.27 3.06 -3.82
N GLY A 39 15.27 3.90 -3.53
CA GLY A 39 14.15 4.13 -4.47
C GLY A 39 12.91 3.27 -4.21
N LYS A 40 12.88 2.42 -3.17
CA LYS A 40 11.74 1.53 -2.87
C LYS A 40 10.41 2.29 -2.71
N THR A 41 10.37 3.27 -1.83
CA THR A 41 9.21 4.15 -1.62
C THR A 41 8.84 4.91 -2.90
N THR A 42 9.83 5.37 -3.66
CA THR A 42 9.62 6.03 -4.95
C THR A 42 8.92 5.09 -5.93
N LEU A 43 9.39 3.85 -6.03
CA LEU A 43 8.78 2.83 -6.89
C LEU A 43 7.31 2.60 -6.50
N LEU A 44 7.04 2.41 -5.21
CA LEU A 44 5.69 2.18 -4.74
C LEU A 44 4.77 3.40 -4.96
N ARG A 45 5.30 4.61 -4.78
CA ARG A 45 4.57 5.86 -5.08
C ARG A 45 4.29 6.04 -6.57
N MET A 46 5.24 5.67 -7.44
CA MET A 46 4.99 5.66 -8.88
C MET A 46 3.87 4.70 -9.26
N LEU A 47 3.86 3.48 -8.71
CA LEU A 47 2.78 2.51 -8.90
C LEU A 47 1.42 3.03 -8.39
N ALA A 48 1.42 3.80 -7.32
CA ALA A 48 0.21 4.42 -6.78
C ALA A 48 -0.25 5.68 -7.54
N GLY A 49 0.50 6.13 -8.56
CA GLY A 49 0.21 7.38 -9.26
C GLY A 49 0.49 8.64 -8.44
N LEU A 50 1.24 8.51 -7.33
CA LEU A 50 1.63 9.61 -6.44
C LEU A 50 2.96 10.25 -6.84
N GLU A 51 3.67 9.64 -7.80
CA GLU A 51 4.92 10.12 -8.36
C GLU A 51 4.95 9.82 -9.85
N THR A 52 5.54 10.69 -10.65
CA THR A 52 5.66 10.53 -12.10
C THR A 52 6.85 9.64 -12.46
N ILE A 53 6.81 9.02 -13.64
CA ILE A 53 7.98 8.39 -14.28
C ILE A 53 8.56 9.32 -15.36
N ASP A 54 9.85 9.17 -15.67
CA ASP A 54 10.46 9.90 -16.78
C ASP A 54 10.30 9.12 -18.09
N SER A 55 10.43 7.78 -18.03
CA SER A 55 10.16 6.88 -19.14
C SER A 55 9.90 5.45 -18.64
N GLY A 56 9.35 4.63 -19.51
CA GLY A 56 8.98 3.24 -19.25
C GLY A 56 7.51 2.96 -19.54
N THR A 57 7.14 1.69 -19.50
CA THR A 57 5.76 1.26 -19.70
C THR A 57 5.29 0.39 -18.53
N LEU A 58 4.01 0.54 -18.20
CA LEU A 58 3.32 -0.30 -17.25
C LEU A 58 2.39 -1.25 -18.02
N MET A 59 2.53 -2.53 -17.75
CA MET A 59 1.61 -3.56 -18.24
C MET A 59 0.78 -4.08 -17.06
N TYR A 60 -0.52 -4.06 -17.19
CA TYR A 60 -1.44 -4.64 -16.20
C TYR A 60 -2.35 -5.66 -16.89
N ASN A 61 -2.29 -6.92 -16.44
CA ASN A 61 -3.03 -8.04 -17.03
C ASN A 61 -2.86 -8.13 -18.56
N GLY A 62 -1.63 -7.91 -19.05
CA GLY A 62 -1.28 -7.97 -20.46
C GLY A 62 -1.67 -6.75 -21.30
N GLN A 63 -2.23 -5.71 -20.68
CA GLN A 63 -2.57 -4.44 -21.33
C GLN A 63 -1.64 -3.34 -20.89
N GLU A 64 -1.18 -2.53 -21.83
CA GLU A 64 -0.41 -1.33 -21.51
C GLU A 64 -1.32 -0.26 -20.90
N LEU A 65 -0.93 0.26 -19.74
CA LEU A 65 -1.62 1.35 -19.07
C LEU A 65 -0.65 2.50 -18.82
N PRO A 66 -1.11 3.77 -18.92
CA PRO A 66 -0.39 4.87 -18.30
C PRO A 66 -0.22 4.60 -16.80
N LEU A 67 0.97 4.86 -16.24
CA LEU A 67 1.27 4.51 -14.84
C LEU A 67 0.28 5.14 -13.84
N GLU A 68 -0.12 6.36 -14.11
CA GLU A 68 -1.11 7.10 -13.32
C GLU A 68 -2.52 6.47 -13.32
N GLU A 69 -2.81 5.57 -14.27
CA GLU A 69 -4.11 4.90 -14.36
C GLU A 69 -4.34 3.90 -13.23
N LEU A 70 -3.30 3.29 -12.66
CA LEU A 70 -3.47 2.41 -11.49
C LEU A 70 -4.10 3.17 -10.32
N GLY A 71 -3.62 4.37 -10.03
CA GLY A 71 -4.20 5.23 -8.99
C GLY A 71 -5.58 5.76 -9.39
N LYS A 72 -5.75 6.26 -10.62
CA LYS A 72 -7.03 6.79 -11.11
C LYS A 72 -8.15 5.77 -11.15
N ARG A 73 -7.84 4.52 -11.48
CA ARG A 73 -8.79 3.40 -11.50
C ARG A 73 -8.97 2.74 -10.12
N HIS A 74 -8.31 3.26 -9.10
CA HIS A 74 -8.35 2.71 -7.74
C HIS A 74 -7.88 1.24 -7.65
N LEU A 75 -7.05 0.79 -8.60
CA LEU A 75 -6.53 -0.57 -8.63
C LEU A 75 -5.54 -0.83 -7.51
N LEU A 76 -4.89 0.22 -6.98
CA LEU A 76 -3.91 0.14 -5.92
C LEU A 76 -4.33 0.95 -4.69
N GLY A 77 -4.53 0.25 -3.57
CA GLY A 77 -4.66 0.84 -2.24
C GLY A 77 -3.29 1.06 -1.60
N PHE A 78 -3.05 2.22 -0.99
CA PHE A 78 -1.75 2.58 -0.43
C PHE A 78 -1.80 2.73 1.09
N VAL A 79 -0.90 2.03 1.79
CA VAL A 79 -0.69 2.13 3.23
C VAL A 79 0.64 2.82 3.49
N PHE A 80 0.58 4.05 4.00
CA PHE A 80 1.74 4.89 4.25
C PHE A 80 2.49 4.49 5.53
N GLN A 81 3.79 4.73 5.57
CA GLN A 81 4.69 4.45 6.68
C GLN A 81 4.22 5.08 8.00
N ASP A 82 3.72 6.32 7.95
CA ASP A 82 3.21 7.10 9.09
C ASP A 82 1.67 7.09 9.19
N PHE A 83 1.04 6.09 8.54
CA PHE A 83 -0.41 5.86 8.43
C PHE A 83 -1.17 6.97 7.70
N GLN A 84 -0.74 8.23 7.78
CA GLN A 84 -1.35 9.44 7.20
C GLN A 84 -2.87 9.51 7.42
N LEU A 85 -3.33 9.18 8.61
CA LEU A 85 -4.72 9.35 9.00
C LEU A 85 -5.01 10.84 9.21
N PHE A 86 -6.18 11.29 8.77
CA PHE A 86 -6.64 12.65 9.00
C PHE A 86 -6.94 12.84 10.50
N PRO A 87 -6.15 13.63 11.25
CA PRO A 87 -6.23 13.66 12.71
C PRO A 87 -7.51 14.32 13.24
N HIS A 88 -8.16 15.13 12.42
CA HIS A 88 -9.40 15.85 12.73
C HIS A 88 -10.67 15.08 12.33
N LEU A 89 -10.52 13.92 11.69
CA LEU A 89 -11.59 13.01 11.32
C LEU A 89 -11.60 11.79 12.23
N SER A 90 -12.79 11.28 12.56
CA SER A 90 -12.94 9.99 13.23
C SER A 90 -12.43 8.84 12.36
N VAL A 91 -12.30 7.65 12.93
CA VAL A 91 -11.95 6.44 12.18
C VAL A 91 -12.93 6.21 11.04
N LEU A 92 -14.23 6.27 11.31
CA LEU A 92 -15.27 6.09 10.29
C LEU A 92 -15.14 7.14 9.17
N GLU A 93 -14.95 8.40 9.51
CA GLU A 93 -14.79 9.48 8.53
C GLU A 93 -13.52 9.33 7.69
N ASN A 94 -12.41 8.84 8.28
CA ASN A 94 -11.20 8.50 7.52
C ASN A 94 -11.45 7.43 6.45
N LEU A 95 -12.34 6.47 6.72
CA LEU A 95 -12.65 5.40 5.78
C LEU A 95 -13.60 5.86 4.67
N VAL A 96 -14.68 6.55 5.01
CA VAL A 96 -15.75 6.87 4.05
C VAL A 96 -15.37 7.97 3.06
N LEU A 97 -14.39 8.80 3.40
CA LEU A 97 -14.03 9.97 2.59
C LEU A 97 -13.64 9.60 1.15
N SER A 98 -12.78 8.59 0.98
CA SER A 98 -12.28 8.20 -0.34
C SER A 98 -13.39 7.66 -1.26
N PRO A 99 -14.15 6.60 -0.91
CA PRO A 99 -15.17 6.06 -1.80
C PRO A 99 -16.30 7.05 -2.12
N MET A 100 -16.65 7.92 -1.18
CA MET A 100 -17.63 9.00 -1.45
C MET A 100 -17.14 10.00 -2.50
N LYS A 101 -15.83 10.31 -2.51
CA LYS A 101 -15.22 11.29 -3.42
C LYS A 101 -14.84 10.72 -4.77
N THR A 102 -14.43 9.47 -4.82
CA THR A 102 -13.81 8.86 -6.00
C THR A 102 -14.70 7.88 -6.73
N GLN A 103 -15.64 7.23 -6.01
CA GLN A 103 -16.54 6.22 -6.55
C GLN A 103 -18.01 6.67 -6.55
N ASN A 104 -18.30 7.92 -6.15
CA ASN A 104 -19.65 8.46 -6.00
C ASN A 104 -20.56 7.60 -5.08
N MET A 105 -19.95 6.85 -4.14
CA MET A 105 -20.67 6.05 -3.17
C MET A 105 -21.47 6.96 -2.23
N SER A 106 -22.71 6.60 -1.94
CA SER A 106 -23.50 7.34 -0.96
C SER A 106 -22.88 7.20 0.44
N ARG A 107 -23.16 8.17 1.32
CA ARG A 107 -22.64 8.14 2.70
C ARG A 107 -23.09 6.89 3.43
N SER A 108 -24.33 6.48 3.30
CA SER A 108 -24.88 5.28 3.95
C SER A 108 -24.14 4.01 3.49
N GLU A 109 -23.98 3.83 2.18
CA GLU A 109 -23.25 2.68 1.62
C GLU A 109 -21.78 2.65 2.08
N ALA A 110 -21.12 3.82 2.10
CA ALA A 110 -19.75 3.92 2.56
C ALA A 110 -19.61 3.61 4.07
N GLU A 111 -20.55 4.08 4.90
CA GLU A 111 -20.58 3.78 6.33
C GLU A 111 -20.82 2.29 6.59
N ASP A 112 -21.79 1.66 5.90
CA ASP A 112 -22.06 0.23 6.02
C ASP A 112 -20.84 -0.62 5.63
N LYS A 113 -20.15 -0.25 4.55
CA LYS A 113 -18.92 -0.92 4.12
C LYS A 113 -17.79 -0.72 5.14
N ALA A 114 -17.61 0.50 5.63
CA ALA A 114 -16.57 0.84 6.60
C ALA A 114 -16.78 0.06 7.92
N LEU A 115 -18.00 -0.01 8.44
CA LEU A 115 -18.32 -0.73 9.67
C LEU A 115 -18.03 -2.23 9.54
N LYS A 116 -18.36 -2.84 8.39
CA LYS A 116 -18.01 -4.25 8.11
C LYS A 116 -16.50 -4.47 8.10
N LEU A 117 -15.74 -3.58 7.44
CA LEU A 117 -14.28 -3.67 7.43
C LEU A 117 -13.67 -3.49 8.83
N LEU A 118 -14.18 -2.53 9.59
CA LEU A 118 -13.73 -2.31 10.97
C LEU A 118 -14.01 -3.53 11.86
N ASP A 119 -15.16 -4.18 11.68
CA ASP A 119 -15.49 -5.40 12.42
C ASP A 119 -14.52 -6.53 12.07
N THR A 120 -14.29 -6.76 10.77
CA THR A 120 -13.31 -7.76 10.28
C THR A 120 -11.91 -7.54 10.84
N LEU A 121 -11.51 -6.27 11.01
CA LEU A 121 -10.19 -5.90 11.53
C LEU A 121 -10.14 -5.75 13.06
N GLY A 122 -11.21 -6.14 13.77
CA GLY A 122 -11.28 -6.05 15.23
C GLY A 122 -11.34 -4.62 15.77
N LEU A 123 -11.88 -3.69 15.00
CA LEU A 123 -12.00 -2.27 15.32
C LEU A 123 -13.45 -1.77 15.41
N ALA A 124 -14.44 -2.67 15.53
CA ALA A 124 -15.86 -2.31 15.55
C ALA A 124 -16.18 -1.19 16.56
N ASN A 125 -15.59 -1.26 17.76
CA ASN A 125 -15.82 -0.29 18.83
C ASN A 125 -15.02 1.03 18.69
N HIS A 126 -14.26 1.20 17.62
CA HIS A 126 -13.38 2.36 17.41
C HIS A 126 -13.87 3.29 16.28
N ALA A 127 -15.06 3.04 15.70
CA ALA A 127 -15.58 3.82 14.57
C ALA A 127 -15.65 5.34 14.85
N SER A 128 -16.04 5.72 16.07
CA SER A 128 -16.12 7.12 16.52
C SER A 128 -14.83 7.66 17.14
N ALA A 129 -13.80 6.81 17.32
CA ALA A 129 -12.51 7.23 17.88
C ALA A 129 -11.76 8.12 16.89
N TYR A 130 -10.82 8.93 17.43
CA TYR A 130 -9.92 9.76 16.63
C TYR A 130 -8.52 9.16 16.59
N PRO A 131 -7.71 9.42 15.54
CA PRO A 131 -6.38 8.83 15.40
C PRO A 131 -5.46 9.00 16.62
N PHE A 132 -5.53 10.12 17.32
CA PHE A 132 -4.69 10.38 18.49
C PHE A 132 -4.99 9.46 19.69
N SER A 133 -6.18 8.86 19.76
CA SER A 133 -6.58 7.94 20.85
C SER A 133 -6.26 6.47 20.52
N LEU A 134 -5.73 6.16 19.35
CA LEU A 134 -5.45 4.82 18.88
C LEU A 134 -4.01 4.41 19.17
N SER A 135 -3.80 3.10 19.46
CA SER A 135 -2.47 2.49 19.48
C SER A 135 -1.86 2.43 18.05
N GLY A 136 -0.55 2.18 17.95
CA GLY A 136 0.13 2.02 16.66
C GLY A 136 -0.51 0.94 15.78
N GLY A 137 -0.77 -0.25 16.33
CA GLY A 137 -1.42 -1.35 15.61
C GLY A 137 -2.87 -1.04 15.21
N GLN A 138 -3.61 -0.28 16.04
CA GLN A 138 -4.95 0.19 15.67
C GLN A 138 -4.89 1.18 14.51
N LYS A 139 -3.95 2.15 14.52
CA LYS A 139 -3.73 3.08 13.40
C LYS A 139 -3.38 2.34 12.12
N GLN A 140 -2.53 1.32 12.21
CA GLN A 140 -2.15 0.48 11.07
C GLN A 140 -3.39 -0.20 10.45
N ARG A 141 -4.23 -0.82 11.29
CA ARG A 141 -5.47 -1.47 10.83
C ARG A 141 -6.46 -0.48 10.24
N VAL A 142 -6.57 0.72 10.78
CA VAL A 142 -7.39 1.80 10.19
C VAL A 142 -6.83 2.24 8.83
N ALA A 143 -5.50 2.38 8.69
CA ALA A 143 -4.88 2.74 7.43
C ALA A 143 -5.09 1.66 6.35
N LEU A 144 -5.02 0.37 6.75
CA LEU A 144 -5.36 -0.73 5.86
C LEU A 144 -6.84 -0.73 5.49
N ALA A 145 -7.75 -0.58 6.46
CA ALA A 145 -9.18 -0.48 6.19
C ALA A 145 -9.45 0.64 5.17
N ARG A 146 -8.83 1.80 5.33
CA ARG A 146 -8.96 2.93 4.40
C ARG A 146 -8.48 2.56 2.98
N ALA A 147 -7.37 1.85 2.87
CA ALA A 147 -6.86 1.38 1.58
C ALA A 147 -7.82 0.37 0.92
N MET A 148 -8.50 -0.47 1.72
CA MET A 148 -9.45 -1.47 1.23
C MET A 148 -10.83 -0.89 0.86
N MET A 149 -11.16 0.32 1.31
CA MET A 149 -12.47 0.94 1.02
C MET A 149 -12.76 1.14 -0.46
N ILE A 150 -11.73 1.19 -1.29
CA ILE A 150 -11.85 1.38 -2.75
C ILE A 150 -11.87 0.06 -3.54
N ASP A 151 -11.94 -1.10 -2.86
CA ASP A 151 -11.86 -2.45 -3.46
C ASP A 151 -10.64 -2.63 -4.38
N PRO A 152 -9.41 -2.39 -3.88
CA PRO A 152 -8.22 -2.45 -4.71
C PRO A 152 -7.89 -3.90 -5.10
N GLU A 153 -7.28 -4.09 -6.28
CA GLU A 153 -6.71 -5.38 -6.69
C GLU A 153 -5.27 -5.57 -6.19
N ILE A 154 -4.64 -4.46 -5.80
CA ILE A 154 -3.27 -4.43 -5.27
C ILE A 154 -3.25 -3.58 -3.99
N ILE A 155 -2.56 -4.03 -2.95
CA ILE A 155 -2.25 -3.20 -1.77
C ILE A 155 -0.74 -2.99 -1.68
N GLY A 156 -0.34 -1.73 -1.62
CA GLY A 156 1.05 -1.33 -1.41
C GLY A 156 1.28 -0.86 0.03
N TYR A 157 2.28 -1.43 0.70
CA TYR A 157 2.71 -1.06 2.05
C TYR A 157 4.09 -0.42 1.99
N ASP A 158 4.21 0.81 2.47
CA ASP A 158 5.48 1.53 2.58
C ASP A 158 6.00 1.45 4.01
N GLU A 159 7.04 0.65 4.23
CA GLU A 159 7.71 0.45 5.53
C GLU A 159 6.75 0.17 6.70
N PRO A 160 5.84 -0.83 6.60
CA PRO A 160 4.70 -0.97 7.51
C PRO A 160 5.08 -1.28 8.96
N THR A 161 6.35 -1.62 9.23
CA THR A 161 6.83 -2.01 10.57
C THR A 161 7.91 -1.10 11.14
N SER A 162 8.33 -0.04 10.42
CA SER A 162 9.51 0.76 10.73
C SER A 162 9.48 1.48 12.09
N ALA A 163 8.30 1.76 12.62
CA ALA A 163 8.12 2.49 13.89
C ALA A 163 7.40 1.66 14.96
N LEU A 164 7.34 0.32 14.78
CA LEU A 164 6.58 -0.56 15.65
C LEU A 164 7.49 -1.37 16.58
N ASP A 165 7.00 -1.61 17.79
CA ASP A 165 7.59 -2.58 18.70
C ASP A 165 7.42 -4.03 18.18
N PRO A 166 8.12 -5.03 18.76
CA PRO A 166 8.08 -6.41 18.27
C PRO A 166 6.71 -7.07 18.31
N GLU A 167 5.82 -6.68 19.23
CA GLU A 167 4.47 -7.27 19.33
C GLU A 167 3.59 -6.72 18.21
N LEU A 168 3.58 -5.42 18.01
CA LEU A 168 2.85 -4.78 16.92
C LEU A 168 3.35 -5.21 15.54
N ARG A 169 4.66 -5.47 15.39
CA ARG A 169 5.23 -6.03 14.17
C ARG A 169 4.59 -7.37 13.81
N LYS A 170 4.44 -8.28 14.77
CA LYS A 170 3.77 -9.58 14.57
C LYS A 170 2.29 -9.41 14.20
N GLU A 171 1.61 -8.41 14.75
CA GLU A 171 0.23 -8.10 14.34
C GLU A 171 0.16 -7.69 12.86
N VAL A 172 1.12 -6.88 12.39
CA VAL A 172 1.19 -6.47 10.97
C VAL A 172 1.53 -7.65 10.07
N GLU A 173 2.48 -8.52 10.45
CA GLU A 173 2.78 -9.76 9.72
C GLU A 173 1.50 -10.60 9.55
N LYS A 174 0.81 -10.86 10.64
CA LYS A 174 -0.45 -11.61 10.64
C LYS A 174 -1.49 -10.99 9.72
N LEU A 175 -1.66 -9.67 9.79
CA LEU A 175 -2.62 -8.93 8.98
C LEU A 175 -2.34 -9.05 7.47
N ILE A 176 -1.07 -8.94 7.06
CA ILE A 176 -0.64 -9.09 5.67
C ILE A 176 -0.90 -10.53 5.19
N LEU A 177 -0.58 -11.52 6.03
CA LEU A 177 -0.81 -12.94 5.72
C LEU A 177 -2.31 -13.30 5.65
N GLU A 178 -3.14 -12.73 6.51
CA GLU A 178 -4.60 -12.90 6.45
C GLU A 178 -5.19 -12.32 5.16
N ASN A 179 -4.71 -11.15 4.72
CA ASN A 179 -5.13 -10.57 3.45
C ASN A 179 -4.73 -11.42 2.23
N ARG A 180 -3.70 -12.26 2.32
CA ARG A 180 -3.32 -13.21 1.27
C ARG A 180 -4.49 -14.15 0.91
N ALA A 181 -5.29 -14.56 1.88
CA ALA A 181 -6.42 -15.45 1.66
C ALA A 181 -7.52 -14.83 0.77
N THR A 182 -7.55 -13.52 0.62
CA THR A 182 -8.51 -12.80 -0.25
C THR A 182 -8.11 -12.82 -1.73
N GLY A 183 -6.88 -13.24 -2.07
CA GLY A 183 -6.35 -13.23 -3.43
C GLY A 183 -5.83 -11.86 -3.89
N ILE A 184 -5.82 -10.85 -3.04
CA ILE A 184 -5.28 -9.52 -3.35
C ILE A 184 -3.75 -9.61 -3.52
N THR A 185 -3.23 -8.98 -4.56
CA THR A 185 -1.78 -8.81 -4.74
C THR A 185 -1.25 -7.82 -3.71
N GLN A 186 -0.14 -8.13 -3.07
CA GLN A 186 0.43 -7.26 -2.05
C GLN A 186 1.89 -6.93 -2.35
N ILE A 187 2.23 -5.65 -2.27
CA ILE A 187 3.59 -5.14 -2.46
C ILE A 187 4.04 -4.55 -1.13
N VAL A 188 5.08 -5.12 -0.54
CA VAL A 188 5.59 -4.67 0.76
C VAL A 188 7.00 -4.14 0.59
N VAL A 189 7.14 -2.83 0.71
CA VAL A 189 8.43 -2.15 0.71
C VAL A 189 8.98 -2.12 2.14
N THR A 190 10.19 -2.64 2.35
CA THR A 190 10.84 -2.60 3.66
C THR A 190 12.36 -2.68 3.55
N HIS A 191 13.07 -2.22 4.58
CA HIS A 191 14.49 -2.47 4.77
C HIS A 191 14.76 -3.65 5.74
N ASP A 192 13.69 -4.18 6.36
CA ASP A 192 13.77 -5.33 7.27
C ASP A 192 13.65 -6.64 6.48
N MET A 193 14.81 -7.27 6.25
CA MET A 193 14.89 -8.55 5.51
C MET A 193 14.14 -9.67 6.23
N GLN A 194 14.24 -9.75 7.57
CA GLN A 194 13.59 -10.79 8.34
C GLN A 194 12.06 -10.70 8.24
N PHE A 195 11.54 -9.49 8.31
CA PHE A 195 10.11 -9.24 8.10
C PHE A 195 9.67 -9.67 6.68
N ALA A 196 10.44 -9.28 5.65
CA ALA A 196 10.14 -9.68 4.29
C ALA A 196 10.15 -11.20 4.10
N GLU A 197 11.14 -11.90 4.66
CA GLU A 197 11.25 -13.37 4.60
C GLU A 197 10.09 -14.08 5.29
N ASN A 198 9.51 -13.50 6.34
CA ASN A 198 8.39 -14.09 7.07
C ASN A 198 7.06 -14.05 6.28
N ILE A 199 6.88 -13.04 5.41
CA ILE A 199 5.58 -12.79 4.78
C ILE A 199 5.56 -12.99 3.26
N ALA A 200 6.68 -12.72 2.56
CA ALA A 200 6.69 -12.63 1.11
C ALA A 200 6.76 -14.02 0.43
N ASP A 201 6.02 -14.16 -0.66
CA ASP A 201 6.17 -15.28 -1.59
C ASP A 201 7.42 -15.11 -2.47
N GLU A 202 7.74 -13.85 -2.79
CA GLU A 202 8.89 -13.48 -3.60
C GLU A 202 9.56 -12.22 -3.02
N ILE A 203 10.89 -12.18 -3.06
CA ILE A 203 11.67 -11.03 -2.58
C ILE A 203 12.49 -10.45 -3.73
N ILE A 204 12.30 -9.17 -3.98
CA ILE A 204 13.03 -8.39 -4.98
C ILE A 204 13.95 -7.41 -4.25
N LYS A 205 15.24 -7.46 -4.57
CA LYS A 205 16.24 -6.56 -4.00
C LYS A 205 16.46 -5.37 -4.92
N ILE A 206 16.29 -4.16 -4.39
CA ILE A 206 16.65 -2.92 -5.07
C ILE A 206 17.97 -2.42 -4.49
N GLU A 207 18.96 -2.31 -5.35
CA GLU A 207 20.26 -1.74 -5.00
C GLU A 207 20.31 -0.28 -5.47
N PRO A 208 20.82 0.64 -4.63
CA PRO A 208 21.02 2.01 -5.07
C PRO A 208 22.04 2.04 -6.21
N LYS A 209 21.72 2.70 -7.31
CA LYS A 209 22.70 2.99 -8.36
C LYS A 209 23.58 4.16 -7.90
N HIS A 210 24.86 3.93 -7.87
CA HIS A 210 25.91 4.92 -7.58
C HIS A 210 26.14 5.86 -8.77
#